data_eb16d9ab56be1d8fb27aa3b07c5530ef
#
_entry.id   eb16d9ab56be1d8fb27aa3b07c5530ef
#
_cell.length_a   1.000
_cell.length_b   1.000
_cell.length_c   1.000
_cell.angle_alpha   90.00
_cell.angle_beta   90.00
_cell.angle_gamma   90.00
#
_symmetry.space_group_name_H-M   'P 1'
#
loop_
_entity.id
_entity.type
_entity.pdbx_description
1 polymer ?
#
loop_
_entity_poly.entity_id
_entity_poly.type
_entity_poly.pdbx_seq_one_letter_code
_entity_poly.pdbx_strand_id
1 'polypeptide(L)'
;MNPHDNPLKAVGPHYDAAQMLIAREHTRAAVEAIAAAMQPGMAESEAIETAKDILADMGLLRGWHDVYVRFGSNTVQIGGAPADPHRVLGEDDIFLVDIGPCWQHWEGDGGDTFVTGSNREMARCAEDVKAIFHEVRRHWLSTGATGRQLYEFAKASTERRGWELNFDLPGHRISDFPHKAIVNVPLSGIEFRPSQELWVLEIHIRDKDRRFGAFFEDMLLDDSYFER
;
A
#
# COMPACT_ATOMS: atom_id res chain seq x y z
N MET A 1 24.84 16.00 -13.84
CA MET A 1 24.26 14.73 -14.31
C MET A 1 22.97 15.11 -15.03
N ASN A 2 22.81 14.69 -16.27
CA ASN A 2 21.59 14.99 -17.03
C ASN A 2 20.40 14.34 -16.28
N PRO A 3 19.27 15.03 -16.07
CA PRO A 3 18.09 14.39 -15.42
C PRO A 3 17.61 13.11 -16.10
N HIS A 4 17.98 12.89 -17.36
CA HIS A 4 17.65 11.69 -18.13
C HIS A 4 18.57 10.49 -17.83
N ASP A 5 19.68 10.67 -17.08
CA ASP A 5 20.68 9.62 -16.82
C ASP A 5 20.58 9.01 -15.42
N ASN A 6 19.48 9.27 -14.68
CA ASN A 6 19.30 8.68 -13.36
C ASN A 6 18.87 7.20 -13.49
N PRO A 7 19.75 6.23 -13.11
CA PRO A 7 19.45 4.81 -13.23
C PRO A 7 18.21 4.39 -12.39
N LEU A 8 17.85 5.17 -11.37
CA LEU A 8 16.66 4.93 -10.55
C LEU A 8 15.35 5.27 -11.29
N LYS A 9 15.45 5.89 -12.48
CA LYS A 9 14.30 6.12 -13.38
C LYS A 9 14.26 5.11 -14.55
N ALA A 10 15.21 4.18 -14.61
CA ALA A 10 15.23 3.15 -15.64
C ALA A 10 13.95 2.30 -15.57
N VAL A 11 13.43 1.92 -16.73
CA VAL A 11 12.26 1.04 -16.90
C VAL A 11 12.64 -0.13 -17.81
N GLY A 12 11.89 -1.20 -17.76
CA GLY A 12 12.10 -2.35 -18.63
C GLY A 12 11.52 -2.13 -20.04
N PRO A 13 11.65 -3.15 -20.91
CA PRO A 13 11.27 -3.05 -22.33
C PRO A 13 9.76 -3.00 -22.58
N HIS A 14 8.95 -3.32 -21.58
CA HIS A 14 7.48 -3.36 -21.68
C HIS A 14 6.81 -2.16 -21.00
N TYR A 15 7.59 -1.24 -20.44
CA TYR A 15 7.02 -0.13 -19.70
C TYR A 15 6.10 0.73 -20.58
N ASP A 16 4.90 0.95 -20.06
CA ASP A 16 3.88 1.82 -20.63
C ASP A 16 3.06 2.43 -19.50
N ALA A 17 3.10 3.76 -19.35
CA ALA A 17 2.42 4.48 -18.26
C ALA A 17 0.90 4.25 -18.25
N ALA A 18 0.27 4.15 -19.44
CA ALA A 18 -1.17 3.89 -19.52
C ALA A 18 -1.51 2.47 -19.01
N GLN A 19 -0.66 1.50 -19.28
CA GLN A 19 -0.82 0.14 -18.79
C GLN A 19 -0.56 0.04 -17.28
N MET A 20 0.39 0.82 -16.75
CA MET A 20 0.59 0.92 -15.29
C MET A 20 -0.67 1.43 -14.59
N LEU A 21 -1.37 2.40 -15.17
CA LEU A 21 -2.64 2.91 -14.64
C LEU A 21 -3.77 1.85 -14.71
N ILE A 22 -3.82 1.06 -15.79
CA ILE A 22 -4.76 -0.06 -15.89
C ILE A 22 -4.45 -1.13 -14.83
N ALA A 23 -3.17 -1.48 -14.62
CA ALA A 23 -2.77 -2.40 -13.57
C ALA A 23 -3.20 -1.90 -12.17
N ARG A 24 -3.03 -0.59 -11.91
CA ARG A 24 -3.53 0.05 -10.68
C ARG A 24 -5.04 -0.09 -10.52
N GLU A 25 -5.83 0.18 -11.59
CA GLU A 25 -7.29 0.07 -11.52
C GLU A 25 -7.74 -1.37 -11.19
N HIS A 26 -7.12 -2.38 -11.80
CA HIS A 26 -7.37 -3.79 -11.49
C HIS A 26 -6.98 -4.13 -10.05
N THR A 27 -5.85 -3.63 -9.57
CA THR A 27 -5.39 -3.85 -8.20
C THR A 27 -6.35 -3.26 -7.19
N ARG A 28 -6.79 -2.02 -7.37
CA ARG A 28 -7.76 -1.38 -6.47
C ARG A 28 -9.10 -2.12 -6.46
N ALA A 29 -9.60 -2.55 -7.62
CA ALA A 29 -10.81 -3.35 -7.70
C ALA A 29 -10.66 -4.70 -6.97
N ALA A 30 -9.48 -5.31 -7.02
CA ALA A 30 -9.19 -6.55 -6.30
C ALA A 30 -9.14 -6.32 -4.77
N VAL A 31 -8.51 -5.24 -4.30
CA VAL A 31 -8.50 -4.88 -2.86
C VAL A 31 -9.93 -4.74 -2.32
N GLU A 32 -10.80 -4.02 -3.04
CA GLU A 32 -12.21 -3.85 -2.65
C GLU A 32 -12.98 -5.19 -2.68
N ALA A 33 -12.76 -6.03 -3.69
CA ALA A 33 -13.41 -7.33 -3.80
C ALA A 33 -12.99 -8.27 -2.66
N ILE A 34 -11.70 -8.28 -2.31
CA ILE A 34 -11.17 -9.04 -1.18
C ILE A 34 -11.78 -8.53 0.13
N ALA A 35 -11.76 -7.22 0.35
CA ALA A 35 -12.32 -6.63 1.55
C ALA A 35 -13.81 -6.96 1.74
N ALA A 36 -14.59 -6.93 0.65
CA ALA A 36 -16.01 -7.27 0.68
C ALA A 36 -16.30 -8.75 1.03
N ALA A 37 -15.33 -9.64 0.85
CA ALA A 37 -15.44 -11.04 1.20
C ALA A 37 -15.06 -11.36 2.66
N MET A 38 -14.44 -10.42 3.36
CA MET A 38 -14.02 -10.62 4.76
C MET A 38 -15.21 -10.58 5.71
N GLN A 39 -15.29 -11.57 6.61
CA GLN A 39 -16.40 -11.70 7.55
C GLN A 39 -15.90 -12.02 8.96
N PRO A 40 -16.54 -11.49 10.01
CA PRO A 40 -16.28 -11.89 11.38
C PRO A 40 -16.35 -13.41 11.54
N GLY A 41 -15.42 -13.98 12.33
CA GLY A 41 -15.26 -15.40 12.50
C GLY A 41 -14.28 -16.06 11.53
N MET A 42 -13.90 -15.42 10.45
CA MET A 42 -12.92 -15.92 9.48
C MET A 42 -11.51 -15.89 10.07
N ALA A 43 -10.75 -16.97 9.91
CA ALA A 43 -9.34 -17.01 10.26
C ALA A 43 -8.49 -16.26 9.22
N GLU A 44 -7.39 -15.64 9.65
CA GLU A 44 -6.48 -14.91 8.75
C GLU A 44 -5.95 -15.79 7.61
N SER A 45 -5.65 -17.05 7.88
CA SER A 45 -5.24 -18.02 6.85
C SER A 45 -6.34 -18.32 5.82
N GLU A 46 -7.59 -18.39 6.25
CA GLU A 46 -8.76 -18.57 5.36
C GLU A 46 -8.96 -17.33 4.50
N ALA A 47 -8.81 -16.14 5.09
CA ALA A 47 -8.89 -14.87 4.37
C ALA A 47 -7.84 -14.75 3.25
N ILE A 48 -6.62 -15.21 3.50
CA ILE A 48 -5.54 -15.23 2.49
C ILE A 48 -5.89 -16.18 1.34
N GLU A 49 -6.42 -17.36 1.61
CA GLU A 49 -6.85 -18.28 0.55
C GLU A 49 -8.05 -17.71 -0.24
N THR A 50 -9.03 -17.12 0.44
CA THR A 50 -10.15 -16.43 -0.20
C THR A 50 -9.65 -15.28 -1.10
N ALA A 51 -8.66 -14.50 -0.64
CA ALA A 51 -8.07 -13.44 -1.45
C ALA A 51 -7.36 -13.99 -2.70
N LYS A 52 -6.65 -15.13 -2.59
CA LYS A 52 -6.00 -15.78 -3.74
C LYS A 52 -7.03 -16.29 -4.76
N ASP A 53 -8.15 -16.86 -4.29
CA ASP A 53 -9.23 -17.32 -5.18
C ASP A 53 -9.84 -16.14 -5.94
N ILE A 54 -10.11 -15.01 -5.28
CA ILE A 54 -10.59 -13.78 -5.91
C ILE A 54 -9.59 -13.28 -6.96
N LEU A 55 -8.30 -13.24 -6.61
CA LEU A 55 -7.26 -12.83 -7.56
C LEU A 55 -7.16 -13.79 -8.75
N ALA A 56 -7.35 -15.09 -8.55
CA ALA A 56 -7.38 -16.08 -9.63
C ALA A 56 -8.55 -15.82 -10.59
N ASP A 57 -9.74 -15.61 -10.05
CA ASP A 57 -10.95 -15.31 -10.83
C ASP A 57 -10.83 -14.00 -11.62
N MET A 58 -10.12 -13.01 -11.09
CA MET A 58 -9.81 -11.75 -11.76
C MET A 58 -8.62 -11.83 -12.74
N GLY A 59 -7.93 -12.98 -12.82
CA GLY A 59 -6.70 -13.14 -13.63
C GLY A 59 -5.48 -12.40 -13.07
N LEU A 60 -5.47 -12.14 -11.78
CA LEU A 60 -4.46 -11.35 -11.05
C LEU A 60 -3.65 -12.17 -10.03
N LEU A 61 -3.78 -13.50 -10.03
CA LEU A 61 -3.09 -14.35 -9.04
C LEU A 61 -1.56 -14.29 -9.15
N ARG A 62 -1.03 -14.02 -10.36
CA ARG A 62 0.40 -13.78 -10.50
C ARG A 62 0.75 -12.45 -9.86
N GLY A 63 1.58 -12.47 -8.83
CA GLY A 63 2.06 -11.27 -8.14
C GLY A 63 3.58 -11.18 -8.11
N TRP A 64 4.09 -10.03 -7.70
CA TRP A 64 5.50 -9.77 -7.45
C TRP A 64 5.87 -9.86 -5.96
N HIS A 65 4.85 -9.88 -5.06
CA HIS A 65 4.94 -10.27 -3.65
C HIS A 65 3.75 -11.14 -3.24
N ASP A 66 3.79 -11.67 -2.02
CA ASP A 66 2.73 -12.51 -1.46
C ASP A 66 1.47 -11.68 -1.14
N VAL A 67 0.33 -12.35 -1.08
CA VAL A 67 -0.95 -11.77 -0.65
C VAL A 67 -0.96 -11.67 0.88
N TYR A 68 -1.22 -10.48 1.40
CA TYR A 68 -1.34 -10.26 2.83
C TYR A 68 -2.76 -9.78 3.18
N VAL A 69 -3.38 -10.49 4.11
CA VAL A 69 -4.56 -10.06 4.84
C VAL A 69 -4.24 -10.17 6.31
N ARG A 70 -4.37 -9.10 7.06
CA ARG A 70 -4.00 -9.04 8.49
C ARG A 70 -5.19 -8.56 9.30
N PHE A 71 -5.42 -9.18 10.46
CA PHE A 71 -6.54 -8.87 11.36
C PHE A 71 -6.08 -8.35 12.70
N GLY A 72 -6.76 -7.35 13.23
CA GLY A 72 -6.60 -6.82 14.58
C GLY A 72 -5.15 -6.52 14.97
N SER A 73 -4.62 -7.21 15.97
CA SER A 73 -3.22 -7.02 16.42
C SER A 73 -2.17 -7.37 15.36
N ASN A 74 -2.48 -8.20 14.36
CA ASN A 74 -1.57 -8.49 13.28
C ASN A 74 -1.41 -7.31 12.30
N THR A 75 -2.34 -6.35 12.29
CA THR A 75 -2.24 -5.15 11.45
C THR A 75 -1.10 -4.20 11.84
N VAL A 76 -0.45 -4.40 13.00
CA VAL A 76 0.77 -3.66 13.35
C VAL A 76 2.01 -4.18 12.65
N GLN A 77 1.94 -5.34 12.00
CA GLN A 77 3.05 -5.99 11.31
C GLN A 77 3.01 -5.68 9.82
N ILE A 78 4.19 -5.63 9.21
CA ILE A 78 4.33 -5.55 7.76
C ILE A 78 4.08 -6.90 7.10
N GLY A 79 3.86 -6.90 5.80
CA GLY A 79 3.86 -8.10 4.96
C GLY A 79 5.13 -8.93 5.17
N GLY A 80 5.00 -10.24 5.30
CA GLY A 80 6.12 -11.16 5.54
C GLY A 80 6.67 -11.20 6.97
N ALA A 81 6.29 -10.27 7.85
CA ALA A 81 6.68 -10.34 9.26
C ALA A 81 5.90 -11.43 10.01
N PRO A 82 6.50 -12.05 11.05
CA PRO A 82 5.79 -13.02 11.90
C PRO A 82 4.55 -12.38 12.54
N ALA A 83 3.44 -13.10 12.49
CA ALA A 83 2.15 -12.70 13.04
C ALA A 83 1.50 -13.89 13.75
N ASP A 84 0.46 -13.66 14.53
CA ASP A 84 -0.32 -14.73 15.15
C ASP A 84 -1.09 -15.49 14.05
N PRO A 85 -0.75 -16.77 13.76
CA PRO A 85 -1.39 -17.54 12.68
C PRO A 85 -2.83 -17.95 13.01
N HIS A 86 -3.24 -17.80 14.26
CA HIS A 86 -4.57 -18.17 14.75
C HIS A 86 -5.51 -16.97 14.89
N ARG A 87 -5.07 -15.78 14.42
CA ARG A 87 -5.91 -14.57 14.49
C ARG A 87 -7.18 -14.78 13.67
N VAL A 88 -8.32 -14.42 14.29
CA VAL A 88 -9.66 -14.48 13.70
C VAL A 88 -10.21 -13.06 13.67
N LEU A 89 -10.90 -12.69 12.60
CA LEU A 89 -11.57 -11.40 12.48
C LEU A 89 -12.72 -11.31 13.49
N GLY A 90 -12.70 -10.27 14.30
CA GLY A 90 -13.75 -10.01 15.30
C GLY A 90 -14.96 -9.30 14.70
N GLU A 91 -16.08 -9.29 15.45
CA GLU A 91 -17.29 -8.51 15.11
C GLU A 91 -17.02 -6.99 15.14
N ASP A 92 -16.08 -6.54 15.95
CA ASP A 92 -15.68 -5.14 16.13
C ASP A 92 -14.16 -5.08 16.06
N ASP A 93 -13.61 -5.08 14.86
CA ASP A 93 -12.19 -5.27 14.58
C ASP A 93 -11.72 -4.40 13.39
N ILE A 94 -10.42 -4.42 13.13
CA ILE A 94 -9.76 -3.75 12.01
C ILE A 94 -8.97 -4.77 11.21
N PHE A 95 -8.95 -4.61 9.88
CA PHE A 95 -8.14 -5.46 9.01
C PHE A 95 -7.56 -4.67 7.84
N LEU A 96 -6.46 -5.15 7.31
CA LEU A 96 -5.85 -4.63 6.09
C LEU A 96 -5.74 -5.71 5.03
N VAL A 97 -5.73 -5.27 3.78
CA VAL A 97 -5.42 -6.04 2.58
C VAL A 97 -4.24 -5.36 1.90
N ASP A 98 -3.25 -6.14 1.48
CA ASP A 98 -2.05 -5.69 0.80
C ASP A 98 -1.71 -6.71 -0.29
N ILE A 99 -1.72 -6.29 -1.56
CA ILE A 99 -1.54 -7.14 -2.72
C ILE A 99 -0.70 -6.46 -3.80
N GLY A 100 0.25 -7.20 -4.38
CA GLY A 100 1.07 -6.76 -5.50
C GLY A 100 0.86 -7.61 -6.76
N PRO A 101 -0.32 -7.57 -7.40
CA PRO A 101 -0.58 -8.38 -8.59
C PRO A 101 0.16 -7.86 -9.81
N CYS A 102 0.36 -8.73 -10.81
CA CYS A 102 0.81 -8.34 -12.13
C CYS A 102 -0.34 -8.44 -13.13
N TRP A 103 -0.71 -7.32 -13.71
CA TRP A 103 -1.57 -7.28 -14.88
C TRP A 103 -0.72 -7.40 -16.15
N GLN A 104 -0.80 -8.55 -16.82
CA GLN A 104 0.04 -8.88 -17.98
C GLN A 104 1.55 -8.72 -17.68
N HIS A 105 2.17 -7.61 -18.10
CA HIS A 105 3.59 -7.30 -17.89
C HIS A 105 3.81 -6.15 -16.89
N TRP A 106 2.78 -5.59 -16.31
CA TRP A 106 2.85 -4.40 -15.45
C TRP A 106 2.50 -4.75 -14.03
N GLU A 107 3.27 -4.19 -13.11
CA GLU A 107 3.04 -4.37 -11.69
C GLU A 107 1.94 -3.44 -11.21
N GLY A 108 0.96 -4.03 -10.52
CA GLY A 108 0.08 -3.32 -9.64
C GLY A 108 0.60 -3.43 -8.22
N ASP A 109 0.18 -2.49 -7.39
CA ASP A 109 0.42 -2.49 -5.96
C ASP A 109 -0.67 -1.69 -5.27
N GLY A 110 -1.23 -2.25 -4.20
CA GLY A 110 -2.33 -1.59 -3.52
C GLY A 110 -2.71 -2.28 -2.23
N GLY A 111 -2.88 -1.45 -1.23
CA GLY A 111 -3.34 -1.86 0.08
C GLY A 111 -4.28 -0.84 0.70
N ASP A 112 -5.19 -1.34 1.51
CA ASP A 112 -6.15 -0.52 2.24
C ASP A 112 -6.55 -1.18 3.56
N THR A 113 -7.12 -0.37 4.45
CA THR A 113 -7.58 -0.78 5.78
C THR A 113 -9.07 -0.57 5.93
N PHE A 114 -9.72 -1.58 6.48
CA PHE A 114 -11.15 -1.67 6.68
C PHE A 114 -11.48 -2.02 8.14
N VAL A 115 -12.71 -1.80 8.54
CA VAL A 115 -13.19 -2.12 9.89
C VAL A 115 -14.47 -2.95 9.83
N THR A 116 -14.64 -3.85 10.78
CA THR A 116 -15.92 -4.46 11.12
C THR A 116 -16.51 -3.77 12.34
N GLY A 117 -17.82 -3.79 12.49
CA GLY A 117 -18.50 -3.24 13.67
C GLY A 117 -18.45 -1.72 13.77
N SER A 118 -18.27 -1.19 14.98
CA SER A 118 -18.48 0.22 15.29
C SER A 118 -17.39 0.86 16.16
N ASN A 119 -16.21 0.24 16.29
CA ASN A 119 -15.09 0.76 17.05
C ASN A 119 -14.56 2.07 16.45
N ARG A 120 -14.83 3.17 17.14
CA ARG A 120 -14.49 4.53 16.65
C ARG A 120 -13.01 4.78 16.56
N GLU A 121 -12.19 4.16 17.41
CA GLU A 121 -10.73 4.34 17.37
C GLU A 121 -10.12 3.62 16.17
N MET A 122 -10.57 2.42 15.87
CA MET A 122 -10.17 1.67 14.68
C MET A 122 -10.64 2.36 13.39
N ALA A 123 -11.89 2.82 13.34
CA ALA A 123 -12.42 3.58 12.21
C ALA A 123 -11.59 4.85 11.97
N ARG A 124 -11.28 5.62 13.03
CA ARG A 124 -10.41 6.79 12.94
C ARG A 124 -9.02 6.45 12.44
N CYS A 125 -8.45 5.31 12.86
CA CYS A 125 -7.13 4.87 12.37
C CYS A 125 -7.15 4.60 10.86
N ALA A 126 -8.17 3.89 10.37
CA ALA A 126 -8.35 3.60 8.95
C ALA A 126 -8.61 4.87 8.10
N GLU A 127 -9.31 5.86 8.64
CA GLU A 127 -9.51 7.16 7.99
C GLU A 127 -8.23 8.01 8.01
N ASP A 128 -7.53 8.06 9.14
CA ASP A 128 -6.32 8.86 9.32
C ASP A 128 -5.18 8.39 8.41
N VAL A 129 -5.00 7.08 8.18
CA VAL A 129 -3.95 6.58 7.29
C VAL A 129 -4.15 7.06 5.86
N LYS A 130 -5.40 7.04 5.35
CA LYS A 130 -5.75 7.60 4.03
C LYS A 130 -5.55 9.10 3.98
N ALA A 131 -5.97 9.82 5.02
CA ALA A 131 -5.78 11.26 5.12
C ALA A 131 -4.29 11.65 5.09
N ILE A 132 -3.43 10.90 5.81
CA ILE A 132 -1.97 11.10 5.80
C ILE A 132 -1.40 10.84 4.41
N PHE A 133 -1.77 9.74 3.76
CA PHE A 133 -1.36 9.46 2.39
C PHE A 133 -1.66 10.64 1.46
N HIS A 134 -2.90 11.14 1.47
CA HIS A 134 -3.28 12.27 0.62
C HIS A 134 -2.58 13.58 1.00
N GLU A 135 -2.26 13.82 2.28
CA GLU A 135 -1.46 14.98 2.68
C GLU A 135 -0.02 14.88 2.16
N VAL A 136 0.61 13.71 2.28
CA VAL A 136 1.96 13.46 1.76
C VAL A 136 2.00 13.59 0.24
N ARG A 137 1.02 13.03 -0.45
CA ARG A 137 0.87 13.15 -1.90
C ARG A 137 0.70 14.61 -2.33
N ARG A 138 -0.16 15.40 -1.67
CA ARG A 138 -0.30 16.84 -1.95
C ARG A 138 0.97 17.62 -1.65
N HIS A 139 1.71 17.26 -0.61
CA HIS A 139 3.01 17.84 -0.32
C HIS A 139 4.01 17.57 -1.47
N TRP A 140 4.06 16.33 -1.97
CA TRP A 140 4.85 15.98 -3.15
C TRP A 140 4.49 16.83 -4.38
N LEU A 141 3.18 17.00 -4.67
CA LEU A 141 2.71 17.79 -5.82
C LEU A 141 3.11 19.26 -5.70
N SER A 142 2.91 19.86 -4.54
CA SER A 142 3.05 21.30 -4.34
C SER A 142 4.50 21.76 -4.16
N THR A 143 5.37 20.91 -3.60
CA THR A 143 6.76 21.30 -3.26
C THR A 143 7.80 20.64 -4.13
N GLY A 144 7.47 19.56 -4.82
CA GLY A 144 8.45 18.73 -5.53
C GLY A 144 9.38 17.94 -4.58
N ALA A 145 8.89 17.64 -3.38
CA ALA A 145 9.66 16.96 -2.33
C ALA A 145 10.33 15.67 -2.81
N THR A 146 11.51 15.39 -2.29
CA THR A 146 12.23 14.13 -2.49
C THR A 146 11.57 13.01 -1.69
N GLY A 147 11.84 11.75 -2.02
CA GLY A 147 11.28 10.62 -1.28
C GLY A 147 11.58 10.69 0.23
N ARG A 148 12.81 11.07 0.62
CA ARG A 148 13.18 11.30 2.02
C ARG A 148 12.28 12.34 2.67
N GLN A 149 12.11 13.50 2.03
CA GLN A 149 11.28 14.59 2.56
C GLN A 149 9.81 14.20 2.70
N LEU A 150 9.30 13.31 1.82
CA LEU A 150 7.95 12.77 1.92
C LEU A 150 7.76 11.97 3.22
N TYR A 151 8.73 11.13 3.59
CA TYR A 151 8.63 10.34 4.83
C TYR A 151 8.90 11.15 6.09
N GLU A 152 9.72 12.19 6.03
CA GLU A 152 9.82 13.18 7.12
C GLU A 152 8.48 13.90 7.35
N PHE A 153 7.81 14.30 6.27
CA PHE A 153 6.48 14.91 6.34
C PHE A 153 5.41 13.91 6.82
N ALA A 154 5.44 12.66 6.33
CA ALA A 154 4.54 11.59 6.77
C ALA A 154 4.65 11.36 8.29
N LYS A 155 5.87 11.29 8.82
CA LYS A 155 6.13 11.17 10.26
C LYS A 155 5.48 12.31 11.05
N ALA A 156 5.73 13.55 10.65
CA ALA A 156 5.16 14.71 11.33
C ALA A 156 3.61 14.74 11.25
N SER A 157 3.02 14.32 10.13
CA SER A 157 1.57 14.22 9.96
C SER A 157 0.97 13.14 10.86
N THR A 158 1.62 11.98 10.95
CA THR A 158 1.22 10.85 11.79
C THR A 158 1.24 11.21 13.28
N GLU A 159 2.34 11.83 13.73
CA GLU A 159 2.53 12.26 15.13
C GLU A 159 1.46 13.29 15.57
N ARG A 160 1.10 14.26 14.68
CA ARG A 160 0.03 15.23 14.95
C ARG A 160 -1.34 14.58 15.18
N ARG A 161 -1.59 13.41 14.60
CA ARG A 161 -2.82 12.63 14.78
C ARG A 161 -2.76 11.68 15.97
N GLY A 162 -1.60 11.58 16.62
CA GLY A 162 -1.39 10.76 17.82
C GLY A 162 -1.03 9.31 17.52
N TRP A 163 -0.73 8.97 16.26
CA TRP A 163 -0.29 7.64 15.83
C TRP A 163 1.24 7.55 15.78
N GLU A 164 1.77 6.33 15.61
CA GLU A 164 3.17 6.04 15.33
C GLU A 164 3.32 5.62 13.85
N LEU A 165 4.21 6.27 13.10
CA LEU A 165 4.53 5.83 11.73
C LEU A 165 5.46 4.62 11.78
N ASN A 166 5.10 3.56 11.08
CA ASN A 166 5.97 2.42 10.85
C ASN A 166 6.88 2.68 9.64
N PHE A 167 8.18 2.68 9.85
CA PHE A 167 9.18 2.85 8.80
C PHE A 167 9.68 1.54 8.17
N ASP A 168 9.13 0.40 8.54
CA ASP A 168 9.55 -0.89 7.99
C ASP A 168 9.06 -1.10 6.55
N LEU A 169 8.04 -0.32 6.13
CA LEU A 169 7.54 -0.23 4.75
C LEU A 169 7.65 1.23 4.26
N PRO A 170 8.81 1.62 3.69
CA PRO A 170 9.07 3.01 3.35
C PRO A 170 8.80 3.34 1.87
N GLY A 171 7.82 2.72 1.24
CA GLY A 171 7.49 2.85 -0.17
C GLY A 171 8.58 2.32 -1.10
N HIS A 172 8.22 2.02 -2.32
CA HIS A 172 9.15 1.43 -3.27
C HIS A 172 8.85 1.79 -4.71
N ARG A 173 9.66 1.24 -5.60
CA ARG A 173 9.51 1.33 -7.03
C ARG A 173 8.57 0.24 -7.54
N ILE A 174 7.76 0.59 -8.55
CA ILE A 174 7.07 -0.36 -9.44
C ILE A 174 7.39 -0.03 -10.89
N SER A 175 7.18 -0.95 -11.80
CA SER A 175 7.40 -0.79 -13.25
C SER A 175 6.73 -1.93 -14.01
N ASP A 176 7.16 -2.14 -15.27
CA ASP A 176 6.99 -3.42 -15.92
C ASP A 176 7.73 -4.51 -15.14
N PHE A 177 7.11 -5.69 -15.05
CA PHE A 177 7.58 -6.79 -14.19
C PHE A 177 8.83 -7.49 -14.76
N PRO A 178 9.86 -7.76 -13.95
CA PRO A 178 10.00 -7.41 -12.54
C PRO A 178 10.84 -6.13 -12.34
N HIS A 179 10.28 -5.13 -11.64
CA HIS A 179 11.02 -3.90 -11.32
C HIS A 179 12.29 -4.15 -10.50
N LYS A 180 12.28 -5.15 -9.62
CA LYS A 180 13.42 -5.49 -8.76
C LYS A 180 14.67 -5.88 -9.53
N ALA A 181 14.52 -6.33 -10.77
CA ALA A 181 15.65 -6.59 -11.66
C ALA A 181 16.30 -5.29 -12.18
N ILE A 182 15.60 -4.17 -12.11
CA ILE A 182 16.01 -2.85 -12.60
C ILE A 182 16.44 -1.96 -11.43
N VAL A 183 15.55 -1.80 -10.44
CA VAL A 183 15.76 -0.90 -9.30
C VAL A 183 15.16 -1.52 -8.03
N ASN A 184 15.95 -1.57 -6.96
CA ASN A 184 15.50 -2.04 -5.65
C ASN A 184 15.99 -1.07 -4.56
N VAL A 185 15.35 0.10 -4.47
CA VAL A 185 15.60 1.10 -3.42
C VAL A 185 14.28 1.58 -2.84
N PRO A 186 14.21 1.82 -1.53
CA PRO A 186 13.01 2.35 -0.89
C PRO A 186 12.76 3.80 -1.30
N LEU A 187 11.49 4.18 -1.39
CA LEU A 187 11.09 5.56 -1.68
C LEU A 187 11.66 6.55 -0.65
N SER A 188 11.66 6.18 0.63
CA SER A 188 12.25 7.02 1.70
C SER A 188 13.75 7.28 1.56
N GLY A 189 14.44 6.50 0.76
CA GLY A 189 15.90 6.61 0.55
C GLY A 189 16.29 7.50 -0.63
N ILE A 190 15.36 7.93 -1.50
CA ILE A 190 15.71 8.71 -2.68
C ILE A 190 15.80 10.22 -2.39
N GLU A 191 16.83 10.86 -2.98
CA GLU A 191 17.16 12.28 -2.81
C GLU A 191 16.72 13.13 -4.04
N PHE A 192 15.78 12.62 -4.82
CA PHE A 192 15.18 13.33 -5.93
C PHE A 192 13.65 13.20 -5.86
N ARG A 193 12.94 14.05 -6.61
CA ARG A 193 11.50 13.97 -6.72
C ARG A 193 11.09 12.68 -7.41
N PRO A 194 10.30 11.77 -6.78
CA PRO A 194 9.76 10.60 -7.45
C PRO A 194 8.86 11.00 -8.62
N SER A 195 8.98 10.28 -9.73
CA SER A 195 8.08 10.45 -10.89
C SER A 195 6.76 9.72 -10.67
N GLN A 196 5.72 10.18 -11.34
CA GLN A 196 4.42 9.51 -11.39
C GLN A 196 4.57 8.11 -11.98
N GLU A 197 3.61 7.24 -11.72
CA GLU A 197 3.41 5.87 -12.23
C GLU A 197 4.55 4.88 -11.93
N LEU A 198 5.63 5.33 -11.27
CA LEU A 198 6.81 4.52 -10.99
C LEU A 198 7.09 4.31 -9.51
N TRP A 199 6.38 4.97 -8.64
CA TRP A 199 6.62 4.90 -7.19
C TRP A 199 5.32 4.72 -6.45
N VAL A 200 5.32 3.82 -5.48
CA VAL A 200 4.24 3.60 -4.53
C VAL A 200 4.59 4.34 -3.24
N LEU A 201 3.66 5.13 -2.76
CA LEU A 201 3.71 5.72 -1.44
C LEU A 201 2.96 4.78 -0.49
N GLU A 202 3.64 4.26 0.49
CA GLU A 202 3.09 3.41 1.54
C GLU A 202 3.07 4.16 2.85
N ILE A 203 1.91 4.19 3.50
CA ILE A 203 1.74 4.75 4.85
C ILE A 203 1.19 3.65 5.74
N HIS A 204 1.97 3.28 6.75
CA HIS A 204 1.56 2.35 7.79
C HIS A 204 1.63 3.04 9.14
N ILE A 205 0.50 3.19 9.81
CA ILE A 205 0.42 3.80 11.13
C ILE A 205 0.00 2.78 12.17
N ARG A 206 0.42 3.00 13.42
CA ARG A 206 0.17 2.10 14.54
C ARG A 206 -0.40 2.86 15.73
N ASP A 207 -1.27 2.19 16.45
CA ASP A 207 -1.59 2.57 17.83
C ASP A 207 -0.33 2.49 18.70
N LYS A 208 -0.16 3.44 19.64
CA LYS A 208 1.03 3.54 20.47
C LYS A 208 1.24 2.33 21.38
N ASP A 209 0.15 1.67 21.76
CA ASP A 209 0.17 0.45 22.57
C ASP A 209 0.26 -0.81 21.68
N ARG A 210 0.41 -0.64 20.37
CA ARG A 210 0.53 -1.74 19.41
C ARG A 210 -0.67 -2.70 19.39
N ARG A 211 -1.87 -2.22 19.72
CA ARG A 211 -3.09 -3.04 19.71
C ARG A 211 -3.58 -3.31 18.30
N PHE A 212 -3.40 -2.35 17.39
CA PHE A 212 -3.74 -2.42 15.97
C PHE A 212 -2.97 -1.36 15.18
N GLY A 213 -3.04 -1.47 13.85
CA GLY A 213 -2.50 -0.49 12.93
C GLY A 213 -3.40 -0.33 11.71
N ALA A 214 -3.06 0.61 10.84
CA ALA A 214 -3.71 0.82 9.56
C ALA A 214 -2.67 1.09 8.47
N PHE A 215 -2.94 0.58 7.28
CA PHE A 215 -2.10 0.68 6.11
C PHE A 215 -2.88 1.23 4.93
N PHE A 216 -2.27 2.09 4.16
CA PHE A 216 -2.77 2.54 2.88
C PHE A 216 -1.61 2.82 1.95
N GLU A 217 -1.72 2.31 0.74
CA GLU A 217 -0.77 2.57 -0.32
C GLU A 217 -1.46 2.77 -1.65
N ASP A 218 -0.80 3.53 -2.50
CA ASP A 218 -1.16 3.67 -3.91
C ASP A 218 0.01 4.31 -4.67
N MET A 219 -0.08 4.25 -5.97
CA MET A 219 0.82 4.94 -6.88
C MET A 219 0.86 6.45 -6.62
N LEU A 220 2.04 7.07 -6.65
CA LEU A 220 2.16 8.53 -6.65
C LEU A 220 1.64 9.08 -7.98
N LEU A 221 0.47 9.72 -7.93
CA LEU A 221 -0.23 10.31 -9.06
C LEU A 221 -0.76 11.71 -8.71
N ASP A 222 -1.10 12.52 -9.70
CA ASP A 222 -1.74 13.81 -9.50
C ASP A 222 -3.23 13.70 -9.09
N ASP A 223 -3.87 14.84 -8.84
CA ASP A 223 -5.23 14.88 -8.30
C ASP A 223 -6.27 14.27 -9.25
N SER A 224 -6.06 14.32 -10.57
CA SER A 224 -7.02 13.84 -11.56
C SER A 224 -7.35 12.34 -11.44
N TYR A 225 -6.48 11.57 -10.79
CA TYR A 225 -6.65 10.11 -10.57
C TYR A 225 -7.33 9.77 -9.23
N PHE A 226 -7.61 10.76 -8.37
CA PHE A 226 -8.23 10.55 -7.06
C PHE A 226 -9.57 11.28 -6.88
N GLU A 227 -9.97 12.13 -7.82
CA GLU A 227 -11.19 12.94 -7.78
C GLU A 227 -12.41 12.29 -8.48
N ARG A 228 -12.54 10.95 -8.44
CA ARG A 228 -13.67 10.24 -9.05
C ARG A 228 -14.63 9.69 -8.01
#